data_0446c6f1a61dc805b8f321494b1fddc3
#
_entry.id   0446c6f1a61dc805b8f321494b1fddc3
#
_cell.length_a   1.000
_cell.length_b   1.000
_cell.length_c   1.000
_cell.angle_alpha   90.00
_cell.angle_beta   90.00
_cell.angle_gamma   90.00
#
_symmetry.space_group_name_H-M   'P 1'
#
loop_
_entity.id
_entity.type
_entity.pdbx_description
1 polymer ?
#
loop_
_entity_poly.entity_id
_entity_poly.type
_entity_poly.pdbx_seq_one_letter_code
_entity_poly.pdbx_strand_id
1 'polypeptide(L)'
;MAVIVDFIVQAAQMLLVLLLAPLLTGFVRKVRARLLRRQGPPLIQPYRDLVRLMRKDVVLAENASWLFRVIPYLIFAATWVAASLVPTFRTGLLFSWSADLIAIIALLGSARFFLALAGLDVGTSFGGIGSSREVMIASLAEPAMIMIVFTLALIAGSTQLSAMAGFLASSAVGLRVSLALALLALIMVAIAENARIPIDNPATHLELTMVHEAMVLEYSGRHLALIDLTASLKLLLYVSLIACIFVPWGLAPPGADLFALASALAAYVGKLAIGGFLLALFETSIAKMRVFRVPEFLGAALMLALLATLLRFVSESF
;
A
#
# COMPACT_ATOMS: atom_id res chain seq x y z
N MET A 1 21.28 -26.03 -7.17
CA MET A 1 21.72 -25.07 -6.13
C MET A 1 21.09 -23.68 -6.33
N ALA A 2 21.09 -23.11 -7.55
CA ALA A 2 20.49 -21.79 -7.82
C ALA A 2 18.99 -21.70 -7.43
N VAL A 3 18.16 -22.67 -7.79
CA VAL A 3 16.71 -22.67 -7.46
C VAL A 3 16.45 -22.66 -5.94
N ILE A 4 17.27 -23.37 -5.16
CA ILE A 4 17.14 -23.39 -3.69
C ILE A 4 17.47 -22.01 -3.11
N VAL A 5 18.50 -21.34 -3.62
CA VAL A 5 18.89 -20.00 -3.19
C VAL A 5 17.77 -19.00 -3.53
N ASP A 6 17.19 -19.08 -4.73
CA ASP A 6 16.10 -18.19 -5.14
C ASP A 6 14.85 -18.42 -4.30
N PHE A 7 14.55 -19.66 -3.93
CA PHE A 7 13.46 -19.97 -3.00
C PHE A 7 13.70 -19.38 -1.60
N ILE A 8 14.93 -19.52 -1.07
CA ILE A 8 15.29 -18.95 0.24
C ILE A 8 15.18 -17.42 0.21
N VAL A 9 15.65 -16.78 -0.84
CA VAL A 9 15.56 -15.31 -1.00
C VAL A 9 14.11 -14.84 -1.09
N GLN A 10 13.27 -15.58 -1.83
CA GLN A 10 11.84 -15.28 -1.91
C GLN A 10 11.15 -15.43 -0.54
N ALA A 11 11.42 -16.52 0.18
CA ALA A 11 10.88 -16.74 1.51
C ALA A 11 11.35 -15.65 2.50
N ALA A 12 12.63 -15.28 2.43
CA ALA A 12 13.19 -14.18 3.23
C ALA A 12 12.51 -12.85 2.94
N GLN A 13 12.21 -12.54 1.65
CA GLN A 13 11.47 -11.34 1.29
C GLN A 13 10.04 -11.35 1.83
N MET A 14 9.32 -12.47 1.72
CA MET A 14 7.96 -12.60 2.24
C MET A 14 7.91 -12.36 3.76
N LEU A 15 8.88 -12.91 4.49
CA LEU A 15 9.02 -12.70 5.94
C LEU A 15 9.43 -11.26 6.27
N LEU A 16 10.37 -10.70 5.52
CA LEU A 16 10.84 -9.33 5.70
C LEU A 16 9.70 -8.32 5.58
N VAL A 17 8.89 -8.43 4.53
CA VAL A 17 7.73 -7.56 4.29
C VAL A 17 6.73 -7.67 5.44
N LEU A 18 6.44 -8.89 5.91
CA LEU A 18 5.54 -9.13 7.04
C LEU A 18 6.07 -8.52 8.34
N LEU A 19 7.37 -8.61 8.58
CA LEU A 19 8.02 -8.06 9.77
C LEU A 19 8.14 -6.53 9.70
N LEU A 20 8.48 -5.95 8.56
CA LEU A 20 8.68 -4.51 8.45
C LEU A 20 7.37 -3.71 8.43
N ALA A 21 6.24 -4.32 8.08
CA ALA A 21 4.97 -3.61 7.94
C ALA A 21 4.47 -2.96 9.26
N PRO A 22 4.38 -3.68 10.40
CA PRO A 22 4.01 -3.05 11.66
C PRO A 22 5.08 -2.08 12.16
N LEU A 23 6.36 -2.33 11.86
CA LEU A 23 7.47 -1.43 12.23
C LEU A 23 7.35 -0.07 11.53
N LEU A 24 7.06 -0.07 10.22
CA LEU A 24 6.83 1.14 9.45
C LEU A 24 5.64 1.94 10.01
N THR A 25 4.54 1.26 10.32
CA THR A 25 3.37 1.90 10.95
C THR A 25 3.73 2.52 12.31
N GLY A 26 4.50 1.81 13.14
CA GLY A 26 5.01 2.32 14.42
C GLY A 26 5.94 3.51 14.24
N PHE A 27 6.81 3.47 13.23
CA PHE A 27 7.72 4.56 12.89
C PHE A 27 6.94 5.82 12.48
N VAL A 28 5.98 5.72 11.56
CA VAL A 28 5.13 6.84 11.12
C VAL A 28 4.39 7.45 12.32
N ARG A 29 3.77 6.62 13.18
CA ARG A 29 3.08 7.08 14.40
C ARG A 29 4.02 7.82 15.34
N LYS A 30 5.25 7.34 15.54
CA LYS A 30 6.25 7.96 16.40
C LYS A 30 6.76 9.28 15.85
N VAL A 31 7.09 9.34 14.55
CA VAL A 31 7.56 10.56 13.89
C VAL A 31 6.45 11.63 13.93
N ARG A 32 5.22 11.27 13.59
CA ARG A 32 4.06 12.18 13.68
C ARG A 32 3.89 12.75 15.09
N ALA A 33 3.98 11.90 16.13
CA ALA A 33 3.88 12.38 17.50
C ALA A 33 5.01 13.37 17.86
N ARG A 34 6.25 13.11 17.40
CA ARG A 34 7.39 14.01 17.61
C ARG A 34 7.23 15.36 16.92
N LEU A 35 6.75 15.36 15.67
CA LEU A 35 6.43 16.58 14.92
C LEU A 35 5.37 17.43 15.64
N LEU A 36 4.40 16.76 16.30
CA LEU A 36 3.38 17.42 17.13
C LEU A 36 3.85 17.74 18.58
N ARG A 37 5.16 17.66 18.85
CA ARG A 37 5.77 17.88 20.18
C ARG A 37 5.25 16.94 21.29
N ARG A 38 4.85 15.70 20.91
CA ARG A 38 4.41 14.63 21.85
C ARG A 38 5.46 13.53 21.88
N GLN A 39 5.48 12.72 22.96
CA GLN A 39 6.45 11.62 23.08
C GLN A 39 6.15 10.47 22.09
N GLY A 40 4.89 10.18 21.82
CA GLY A 40 4.45 9.09 20.96
C GLY A 40 4.71 7.69 21.54
N PRO A 41 4.09 6.65 20.93
CA PRO A 41 4.28 5.27 21.35
C PRO A 41 5.66 4.75 20.97
N PRO A 42 6.14 3.66 21.61
CA PRO A 42 7.35 2.94 21.17
C PRO A 42 7.15 2.36 19.76
N LEU A 43 8.25 2.20 19.02
CA LEU A 43 8.23 1.64 17.65
C LEU A 43 7.60 0.24 17.57
N ILE A 44 7.74 -0.55 18.65
CA ILE A 44 7.27 -1.93 18.75
C ILE A 44 5.78 -1.99 19.15
N GLN A 45 5.14 -0.86 19.41
CA GLN A 45 3.75 -0.85 19.87
C GLN A 45 2.77 -1.61 18.94
N PRO A 46 2.84 -1.47 17.60
CA PRO A 46 1.95 -2.24 16.73
C PRO A 46 2.07 -3.76 16.90
N TYR A 47 3.26 -4.28 17.16
CA TYR A 47 3.45 -5.72 17.43
C TYR A 47 2.80 -6.14 18.76
N ARG A 48 2.93 -5.31 19.79
CA ARG A 48 2.28 -5.58 21.09
C ARG A 48 0.76 -5.59 20.94
N ASP A 49 0.21 -4.68 20.14
CA ASP A 49 -1.23 -4.61 19.88
C ASP A 49 -1.68 -5.84 19.07
N LEU A 50 -0.95 -6.26 18.04
CA LEU A 50 -1.23 -7.48 17.29
C LEU A 50 -1.19 -8.73 18.18
N VAL A 51 -0.15 -8.91 19.00
CA VAL A 51 -0.04 -10.05 19.91
C VAL A 51 -1.18 -10.05 20.93
N ARG A 52 -1.55 -8.88 21.45
CA ARG A 52 -2.66 -8.74 22.36
C ARG A 52 -3.99 -9.14 21.72
N LEU A 53 -4.25 -8.70 20.49
CA LEU A 53 -5.46 -9.04 19.75
C LEU A 53 -5.50 -10.52 19.36
N MET A 54 -4.38 -11.10 18.95
CA MET A 54 -4.29 -12.53 18.63
C MET A 54 -4.59 -13.46 19.81
N ARG A 55 -4.38 -12.97 21.05
CA ARG A 55 -4.67 -13.72 22.28
C ARG A 55 -6.11 -13.57 22.78
N LYS A 56 -6.88 -12.66 22.18
CA LYS A 56 -8.28 -12.44 22.57
C LYS A 56 -9.21 -13.37 21.79
N ASP A 57 -10.29 -13.75 22.45
CA ASP A 57 -11.37 -14.50 21.83
C ASP A 57 -12.07 -13.66 20.77
N VAL A 58 -12.58 -14.33 19.77
CA VAL A 58 -13.36 -13.73 18.69
C VAL A 58 -14.82 -13.71 19.09
N VAL A 59 -15.38 -12.52 19.21
CA VAL A 59 -16.82 -12.31 19.35
C VAL A 59 -17.36 -11.93 17.99
N LEU A 60 -18.39 -12.62 17.54
CA LEU A 60 -19.05 -12.38 16.24
C LEU A 60 -20.46 -11.88 16.50
N ALA A 61 -20.94 -10.98 15.67
CA ALA A 61 -22.33 -10.59 15.66
C ALA A 61 -23.23 -11.77 15.26
N GLU A 62 -24.40 -11.89 15.88
CA GLU A 62 -25.34 -13.00 15.60
C GLU A 62 -25.80 -13.02 14.13
N ASN A 63 -25.89 -11.85 13.50
CA ASN A 63 -26.30 -11.68 12.11
C ASN A 63 -25.16 -11.94 11.10
N ALA A 64 -23.90 -12.12 11.57
CA ALA A 64 -22.76 -12.29 10.69
C ALA A 64 -22.78 -13.66 9.98
N SER A 65 -22.64 -13.64 8.65
CA SER A 65 -22.57 -14.86 7.86
C SER A 65 -21.20 -15.56 7.98
N TRP A 66 -21.04 -16.72 7.37
CA TRP A 66 -19.73 -17.40 7.27
C TRP A 66 -18.69 -16.54 6.54
N LEU A 67 -19.14 -15.70 5.61
CA LEU A 67 -18.31 -14.82 4.81
C LEU A 67 -17.53 -13.84 5.70
N PHE A 68 -18.18 -13.25 6.70
CA PHE A 68 -17.57 -12.35 7.67
C PHE A 68 -16.39 -12.99 8.41
N ARG A 69 -16.44 -14.31 8.66
CA ARG A 69 -15.36 -15.07 9.33
C ARG A 69 -14.16 -15.30 8.41
N VAL A 70 -14.38 -15.49 7.10
CA VAL A 70 -13.35 -15.86 6.13
C VAL A 70 -12.65 -14.64 5.55
N ILE A 71 -13.35 -13.54 5.40
CA ILE A 71 -12.84 -12.31 4.77
C ILE A 71 -11.51 -11.80 5.37
N PRO A 72 -11.29 -11.73 6.70
CA PRO A 72 -10.01 -11.27 7.24
C PRO A 72 -8.80 -12.08 6.76
N TYR A 73 -8.97 -13.38 6.55
CA TYR A 73 -7.92 -14.25 6.04
C TYR A 73 -7.70 -14.03 4.53
N LEU A 74 -8.77 -13.83 3.76
CA LEU A 74 -8.67 -13.55 2.31
C LEU A 74 -7.97 -12.22 2.05
N ILE A 75 -8.37 -11.15 2.74
CA ILE A 75 -7.76 -9.83 2.53
C ILE A 75 -6.30 -9.82 2.98
N PHE A 76 -5.98 -10.52 4.08
CA PHE A 76 -4.59 -10.68 4.53
C PHE A 76 -3.77 -11.44 3.50
N ALA A 77 -4.23 -12.59 3.03
CA ALA A 77 -3.52 -13.39 2.04
C ALA A 77 -3.30 -12.62 0.73
N ALA A 78 -4.35 -11.98 0.19
CA ALA A 78 -4.26 -11.19 -1.04
C ALA A 78 -3.24 -10.04 -0.90
N THR A 79 -3.31 -9.30 0.20
CA THR A 79 -2.40 -8.17 0.43
C THR A 79 -0.96 -8.64 0.69
N TRP A 80 -0.75 -9.74 1.42
CA TRP A 80 0.58 -10.30 1.67
C TRP A 80 1.21 -10.84 0.40
N VAL A 81 0.45 -11.54 -0.44
CA VAL A 81 0.92 -11.98 -1.77
C VAL A 81 1.28 -10.76 -2.61
N ALA A 82 0.39 -9.76 -2.72
CA ALA A 82 0.67 -8.54 -3.46
C ALA A 82 1.95 -7.84 -2.99
N ALA A 83 2.15 -7.72 -1.67
CA ALA A 83 3.35 -7.11 -1.10
C ALA A 83 4.62 -7.94 -1.34
N SER A 84 4.52 -9.26 -1.40
CA SER A 84 5.65 -10.16 -1.65
C SER A 84 6.10 -10.19 -3.11
N LEU A 85 5.23 -9.77 -4.05
CA LEU A 85 5.55 -9.64 -5.46
C LEU A 85 6.36 -8.38 -5.77
N VAL A 86 6.30 -7.33 -4.93
CA VAL A 86 7.06 -6.10 -5.14
C VAL A 86 8.55 -6.35 -4.82
N PRO A 87 9.48 -6.12 -5.77
CA PRO A 87 10.92 -6.22 -5.51
C PRO A 87 11.35 -5.22 -4.42
N THR A 88 11.88 -5.71 -3.31
CA THR A 88 12.28 -4.87 -2.18
C THR A 88 13.78 -4.58 -2.15
N PHE A 89 14.60 -5.63 -2.17
CA PHE A 89 16.06 -5.54 -2.12
C PHE A 89 16.76 -6.27 -3.27
N ARG A 90 16.07 -7.16 -4.00
CA ARG A 90 16.62 -7.91 -5.14
C ARG A 90 15.63 -7.93 -6.29
N THR A 91 16.13 -7.81 -7.52
CA THR A 91 15.39 -8.05 -8.76
C THR A 91 15.49 -9.53 -9.16
N GLY A 92 14.61 -10.01 -10.04
CA GLY A 92 14.64 -11.40 -10.52
C GLY A 92 14.34 -12.43 -9.44
N LEU A 93 13.32 -12.18 -8.64
CA LEU A 93 12.77 -13.12 -7.65
C LEU A 93 12.10 -14.31 -8.33
N LEU A 94 11.90 -15.41 -7.59
CA LEU A 94 11.30 -16.64 -8.12
C LEU A 94 9.96 -16.40 -8.82
N PHE A 95 9.13 -15.53 -8.25
CA PHE A 95 7.82 -15.15 -8.81
C PHE A 95 7.85 -13.86 -9.64
N SER A 96 9.04 -13.42 -10.13
CA SER A 96 9.15 -12.19 -10.93
C SER A 96 8.34 -12.23 -12.22
N TRP A 97 8.08 -13.43 -12.78
CA TRP A 97 7.23 -13.62 -13.95
C TRP A 97 5.75 -13.26 -13.70
N SER A 98 5.27 -13.43 -12.45
CA SER A 98 3.93 -13.05 -12.01
C SER A 98 3.88 -11.70 -11.29
N ALA A 99 5.03 -11.07 -11.06
CA ALA A 99 5.16 -9.76 -10.42
C ALA A 99 4.79 -8.63 -11.39
N ASP A 100 3.57 -8.73 -11.91
CA ASP A 100 2.94 -7.75 -12.78
C ASP A 100 2.20 -6.71 -11.96
N LEU A 101 2.36 -5.43 -12.32
CA LEU A 101 1.71 -4.33 -11.61
C LEU A 101 0.19 -4.42 -11.69
N ILE A 102 -0.35 -4.95 -12.80
CA ILE A 102 -1.80 -5.19 -12.96
C ILE A 102 -2.28 -6.25 -11.96
N ALA A 103 -1.52 -7.36 -11.79
CA ALA A 103 -1.85 -8.41 -10.84
C ALA A 103 -1.86 -7.89 -9.39
N ILE A 104 -0.89 -7.04 -9.02
CA ILE A 104 -0.84 -6.41 -7.70
C ILE A 104 -2.07 -5.54 -7.45
N ILE A 105 -2.47 -4.73 -8.43
CA ILE A 105 -3.66 -3.88 -8.31
C ILE A 105 -4.94 -4.71 -8.22
N ALA A 106 -5.05 -5.78 -9.01
CA ALA A 106 -6.20 -6.67 -8.95
C ALA A 106 -6.31 -7.36 -7.57
N LEU A 107 -5.20 -7.77 -6.95
CA LEU A 107 -5.17 -8.32 -5.60
C LEU A 107 -5.60 -7.28 -4.55
N LEU A 108 -5.14 -6.04 -4.67
CA LEU A 108 -5.55 -4.96 -3.76
C LEU A 108 -7.02 -4.57 -3.94
N GLY A 109 -7.51 -4.50 -5.18
CA GLY A 109 -8.93 -4.26 -5.49
C GLY A 109 -9.82 -5.36 -4.93
N SER A 110 -9.42 -6.65 -5.09
CA SER A 110 -10.15 -7.77 -4.51
C SER A 110 -10.19 -7.72 -2.98
N ALA A 111 -9.06 -7.40 -2.32
CA ALA A 111 -9.01 -7.27 -0.87
C ALA A 111 -9.95 -6.15 -0.37
N ARG A 112 -10.00 -5.03 -1.08
CA ARG A 112 -10.93 -3.93 -0.80
C ARG A 112 -12.38 -4.34 -0.98
N PHE A 113 -12.70 -4.99 -2.11
CA PHE A 113 -14.04 -5.49 -2.40
C PHE A 113 -14.55 -6.39 -1.29
N PHE A 114 -13.74 -7.37 -0.86
CA PHE A 114 -14.11 -8.27 0.23
C PHE A 114 -14.28 -7.54 1.57
N LEU A 115 -13.47 -6.53 1.87
CA LEU A 115 -13.63 -5.74 3.09
C LEU A 115 -14.95 -4.95 3.08
N ALA A 116 -15.30 -4.32 1.96
CA ALA A 116 -16.57 -3.61 1.81
C ALA A 116 -17.76 -4.59 1.92
N LEU A 117 -17.63 -5.79 1.35
CA LEU A 117 -18.64 -6.84 1.46
C LEU A 117 -18.82 -7.30 2.93
N ALA A 118 -17.73 -7.42 3.69
CA ALA A 118 -17.78 -7.73 5.12
C ALA A 118 -18.52 -6.65 5.92
N GLY A 119 -18.29 -5.38 5.62
CA GLY A 119 -19.00 -4.28 6.28
C GLY A 119 -20.50 -4.27 5.99
N LEU A 120 -20.94 -4.77 4.83
CA LEU A 120 -22.36 -4.93 4.48
C LEU A 120 -22.98 -6.16 5.12
N ASP A 121 -22.21 -7.25 5.28
CA ASP A 121 -22.70 -8.56 5.73
C ASP A 121 -23.34 -8.52 7.14
N VAL A 122 -22.81 -7.69 8.02
CA VAL A 122 -23.32 -7.56 9.40
C VAL A 122 -24.64 -6.78 9.49
N GLY A 123 -24.96 -5.98 8.47
CA GLY A 123 -26.21 -5.19 8.42
C GLY A 123 -26.27 -4.04 9.42
N THR A 124 -25.14 -3.57 9.95
CA THR A 124 -25.10 -2.40 10.83
C THR A 124 -25.08 -1.11 10.03
N SER A 125 -25.62 -0.04 10.60
CA SER A 125 -25.65 1.29 9.97
C SER A 125 -24.23 1.80 9.68
N PHE A 126 -23.28 1.58 10.58
CA PHE A 126 -21.87 1.97 10.41
C PHE A 126 -21.20 1.18 9.30
N GLY A 127 -21.38 -0.15 9.28
CA GLY A 127 -20.84 -1.02 8.23
C GLY A 127 -21.34 -0.61 6.85
N GLY A 128 -22.65 -0.34 6.71
CA GLY A 128 -23.27 0.12 5.46
C GLY A 128 -22.75 1.48 4.99
N ILE A 129 -22.62 2.47 5.90
CA ILE A 129 -22.08 3.80 5.57
C ILE A 129 -20.59 3.70 5.20
N GLY A 130 -19.79 2.92 5.95
CA GLY A 130 -18.38 2.70 5.65
C GLY A 130 -18.19 2.08 4.28
N SER A 131 -18.89 0.98 4.00
CA SER A 131 -18.80 0.25 2.73
C SER A 131 -19.22 1.10 1.52
N SER A 132 -20.32 1.87 1.63
CA SER A 132 -20.74 2.75 0.54
C SER A 132 -19.71 3.83 0.21
N ARG A 133 -19.06 4.39 1.23
CA ARG A 133 -17.97 5.37 1.06
C ARG A 133 -16.73 4.73 0.47
N GLU A 134 -16.37 3.53 0.91
CA GLU A 134 -15.20 2.80 0.38
C GLU A 134 -15.40 2.46 -1.10
N VAL A 135 -16.59 2.00 -1.50
CA VAL A 135 -16.92 1.74 -2.91
C VAL A 135 -16.88 3.02 -3.74
N MET A 136 -17.34 4.15 -3.21
CA MET A 136 -17.21 5.45 -3.88
C MET A 136 -15.74 5.84 -4.08
N ILE A 137 -14.88 5.63 -3.08
CA ILE A 137 -13.44 5.87 -3.20
C ILE A 137 -12.82 4.94 -4.25
N ALA A 138 -13.17 3.66 -4.21
CA ALA A 138 -12.70 2.64 -5.15
C ALA A 138 -13.03 3.01 -6.60
N SER A 139 -14.26 3.46 -6.86
CA SER A 139 -14.72 3.80 -8.22
C SER A 139 -13.89 4.88 -8.93
N LEU A 140 -13.15 5.70 -8.18
CA LEU A 140 -12.25 6.74 -8.71
C LEU A 140 -10.77 6.35 -8.57
N ALA A 141 -10.39 5.68 -7.48
CA ALA A 141 -9.01 5.28 -7.22
C ALA A 141 -8.54 4.19 -8.17
N GLU A 142 -9.39 3.20 -8.48
CA GLU A 142 -9.03 2.09 -9.38
C GLU A 142 -8.77 2.55 -10.83
N PRO A 143 -9.63 3.35 -11.48
CA PRO A 143 -9.33 3.90 -12.80
C PRO A 143 -8.07 4.76 -12.81
N ALA A 144 -7.84 5.59 -11.76
CA ALA A 144 -6.62 6.37 -11.65
C ALA A 144 -5.38 5.46 -11.58
N MET A 145 -5.45 4.38 -10.80
CA MET A 145 -4.37 3.41 -10.66
C MET A 145 -4.08 2.69 -11.99
N ILE A 146 -5.13 2.26 -12.72
CA ILE A 146 -4.99 1.63 -14.05
C ILE A 146 -4.32 2.59 -15.03
N MET A 147 -4.69 3.87 -15.05
CA MET A 147 -4.06 4.87 -15.91
C MET A 147 -2.58 5.10 -15.55
N ILE A 148 -2.23 5.10 -14.26
CA ILE A 148 -0.83 5.18 -13.82
C ILE A 148 -0.04 3.98 -14.34
N VAL A 149 -0.58 2.76 -14.19
CA VAL A 149 0.05 1.53 -14.70
C VAL A 149 0.25 1.61 -16.20
N PHE A 150 -0.77 2.05 -16.93
CA PHE A 150 -0.69 2.20 -18.38
C PHE A 150 0.41 3.18 -18.79
N THR A 151 0.50 4.34 -18.12
CA THR A 151 1.56 5.31 -18.35
C THR A 151 2.95 4.71 -18.10
N LEU A 152 3.13 4.02 -16.98
CA LEU A 152 4.40 3.39 -16.61
C LEU A 152 4.78 2.27 -17.57
N ALA A 153 3.80 1.45 -17.99
CA ALA A 153 4.00 0.37 -18.95
C ALA A 153 4.39 0.91 -20.34
N LEU A 154 3.78 2.00 -20.79
CA LEU A 154 4.18 2.67 -22.04
C LEU A 154 5.60 3.23 -22.00
N ILE A 155 6.04 3.74 -20.83
CA ILE A 155 7.39 4.28 -20.67
C ILE A 155 8.43 3.17 -20.60
N ALA A 156 8.15 2.08 -19.87
CA ALA A 156 9.08 0.99 -19.63
C ALA A 156 8.99 -0.15 -20.66
N GLY A 157 7.95 -0.18 -21.48
CA GLY A 157 7.69 -1.24 -22.45
C GLY A 157 7.26 -2.57 -21.81
N SER A 158 6.94 -2.59 -20.52
CA SER A 158 6.56 -3.79 -19.76
C SER A 158 5.71 -3.43 -18.55
N THR A 159 4.82 -4.34 -18.14
CA THR A 159 4.05 -4.26 -16.89
C THR A 159 4.75 -4.93 -15.70
N GLN A 160 5.82 -5.67 -15.95
CA GLN A 160 6.61 -6.35 -14.90
C GLN A 160 7.44 -5.35 -14.09
N LEU A 161 7.31 -5.39 -12.78
CA LEU A 161 8.00 -4.47 -11.86
C LEU A 161 9.53 -4.56 -11.95
N SER A 162 10.09 -5.75 -12.11
CA SER A 162 11.53 -5.92 -12.24
C SER A 162 12.09 -5.29 -13.53
N ALA A 163 11.34 -5.41 -14.64
CA ALA A 163 11.69 -4.79 -15.92
C ALA A 163 11.55 -3.26 -15.84
N MET A 164 10.45 -2.76 -15.24
CA MET A 164 10.25 -1.33 -14.99
C MET A 164 11.38 -0.74 -14.14
N ALA A 165 11.71 -1.36 -13.01
CA ALA A 165 12.78 -0.91 -12.14
C ALA A 165 14.14 -0.90 -12.84
N GLY A 166 14.45 -1.93 -13.63
CA GLY A 166 15.67 -1.99 -14.42
C GLY A 166 15.75 -0.88 -15.50
N PHE A 167 14.64 -0.65 -16.19
CA PHE A 167 14.56 0.42 -17.19
C PHE A 167 14.73 1.81 -16.56
N LEU A 168 14.04 2.09 -15.45
CA LEU A 168 14.10 3.37 -14.75
C LEU A 168 15.42 3.60 -14.02
N ALA A 169 16.15 2.53 -13.67
CA ALA A 169 17.50 2.62 -13.12
C ALA A 169 18.56 2.97 -14.19
N SER A 170 18.26 2.77 -15.48
CA SER A 170 19.19 3.09 -16.56
C SER A 170 19.27 4.60 -16.76
N SER A 171 20.46 5.10 -17.11
CA SER A 171 20.74 6.52 -17.37
C SER A 171 20.01 7.11 -18.60
N ALA A 172 19.36 6.26 -19.40
CA ALA A 172 18.61 6.65 -20.59
C ALA A 172 17.28 7.38 -20.26
N VAL A 173 16.82 7.28 -19.00
CA VAL A 173 15.57 7.92 -18.57
C VAL A 173 15.90 9.30 -17.98
N GLY A 174 15.85 10.34 -18.83
CA GLY A 174 15.92 11.73 -18.39
C GLY A 174 14.71 12.13 -17.52
N LEU A 175 14.76 13.33 -16.94
CA LEU A 175 13.63 13.94 -16.23
C LEU A 175 12.42 14.06 -17.18
N ARG A 176 11.47 13.15 -17.06
CA ARG A 176 10.23 13.19 -17.87
C ARG A 176 9.09 13.73 -17.01
N VAL A 177 8.44 14.77 -17.48
CA VAL A 177 7.27 15.37 -16.81
C VAL A 177 6.16 14.34 -16.59
N SER A 178 5.97 13.41 -17.54
CA SER A 178 5.01 12.31 -17.44
C SER A 178 5.25 11.42 -16.21
N LEU A 179 6.52 11.13 -15.88
CA LEU A 179 6.86 10.35 -14.67
C LEU A 179 6.57 11.13 -13.37
N ALA A 180 6.85 12.43 -13.36
CA ALA A 180 6.54 13.27 -12.19
C ALA A 180 5.02 13.35 -11.94
N LEU A 181 4.22 13.49 -13.00
CA LEU A 181 2.76 13.48 -12.89
C LEU A 181 2.23 12.12 -12.46
N ALA A 182 2.77 11.02 -12.98
CA ALA A 182 2.42 9.66 -12.57
C ALA A 182 2.78 9.42 -11.09
N LEU A 183 3.93 9.92 -10.62
CA LEU A 183 4.31 9.85 -9.20
C LEU A 183 3.33 10.61 -8.31
N LEU A 184 2.97 11.84 -8.68
CA LEU A 184 2.00 12.64 -7.92
C LEU A 184 0.64 11.93 -7.86
N ALA A 185 0.16 11.42 -8.99
CA ALA A 185 -1.08 10.65 -9.05
C ALA A 185 -1.01 9.40 -8.15
N LEU A 186 0.11 8.66 -8.20
CA LEU A 186 0.31 7.47 -7.37
C LEU A 186 0.34 7.80 -5.87
N ILE A 187 0.99 8.90 -5.47
CA ILE A 187 0.99 9.36 -4.07
C ILE A 187 -0.44 9.70 -3.63
N MET A 188 -1.22 10.39 -4.44
CA MET A 188 -2.62 10.73 -4.12
C MET A 188 -3.47 9.47 -3.96
N VAL A 189 -3.35 8.51 -4.87
CA VAL A 189 -4.03 7.21 -4.78
C VAL A 189 -3.56 6.45 -3.53
N ALA A 190 -2.25 6.39 -3.26
CA ALA A 190 -1.69 5.70 -2.10
C ALA A 190 -2.23 6.26 -0.77
N ILE A 191 -2.39 7.58 -0.66
CA ILE A 191 -2.99 8.23 0.51
C ILE A 191 -4.45 7.81 0.67
N ALA A 192 -5.22 7.80 -0.42
CA ALA A 192 -6.61 7.39 -0.42
C ALA A 192 -6.78 5.93 -0.04
N GLU A 193 -6.00 5.06 -0.67
CA GLU A 193 -6.01 3.62 -0.46
C GLU A 193 -5.67 3.21 0.97
N ASN A 194 -4.78 3.94 1.62
CA ASN A 194 -4.37 3.67 3.00
C ASN A 194 -5.23 4.40 4.04
N ALA A 195 -6.37 4.98 3.64
CA ALA A 195 -7.24 5.74 4.53
C ALA A 195 -6.47 6.74 5.41
N ARG A 196 -5.54 7.51 4.77
CA ARG A 196 -4.69 8.47 5.46
C ARG A 196 -5.23 9.90 5.31
N ILE A 197 -4.78 10.79 6.20
CA ILE A 197 -5.07 12.22 6.07
C ILE A 197 -4.56 12.70 4.70
N PRO A 198 -5.35 13.44 3.93
CA PRO A 198 -6.56 14.17 4.33
C PRO A 198 -7.89 13.41 4.17
N ILE A 199 -7.91 12.17 3.73
CA ILE A 199 -9.14 11.42 3.36
C ILE A 199 -9.83 10.85 4.58
N ASP A 200 -9.12 10.08 5.40
CA ASP A 200 -9.67 9.55 6.65
C ASP A 200 -8.78 9.89 7.84
N ASN A 201 -9.36 9.95 9.03
CA ASN A 201 -8.62 10.13 10.27
C ASN A 201 -9.18 9.22 11.35
N PRO A 202 -8.49 8.13 11.66
CA PRO A 202 -8.93 7.17 12.67
C PRO A 202 -9.03 7.76 14.09
N ALA A 203 -8.47 8.94 14.33
CA ALA A 203 -8.56 9.62 15.62
C ALA A 203 -9.86 10.44 15.81
N THR A 204 -10.68 10.59 14.77
CA THR A 204 -11.97 11.29 14.86
C THR A 204 -13.09 10.26 14.76
N HIS A 205 -13.67 9.89 15.89
CA HIS A 205 -14.82 8.99 15.99
C HIS A 205 -16.16 9.65 15.62
N LEU A 206 -16.17 10.57 14.65
CA LEU A 206 -17.37 11.20 14.18
C LEU A 206 -17.97 10.39 13.03
N GLU A 207 -19.20 9.94 13.16
CA GLU A 207 -19.96 9.17 12.16
C GLU A 207 -19.87 9.73 10.74
N LEU A 208 -19.83 11.05 10.62
CA LEU A 208 -19.76 11.77 9.34
C LEU A 208 -18.41 11.63 8.63
N THR A 209 -17.37 11.07 9.27
CA THR A 209 -16.00 11.12 8.75
C THR A 209 -15.31 9.76 8.70
N MET A 210 -15.89 8.71 9.26
CA MET A 210 -15.35 7.35 9.26
C MET A 210 -15.60 6.66 7.91
N VAL A 211 -14.59 6.00 7.39
CA VAL A 211 -14.66 5.13 6.20
C VAL A 211 -14.20 3.73 6.58
N HIS A 212 -12.90 3.53 6.68
CA HIS A 212 -12.30 2.23 6.97
C HIS A 212 -12.67 1.71 8.37
N GLU A 213 -12.55 2.56 9.39
CA GLU A 213 -12.88 2.18 10.78
C GLU A 213 -14.35 1.76 10.93
N ALA A 214 -15.28 2.37 10.17
CA ALA A 214 -16.69 2.03 10.23
C ALA A 214 -16.98 0.59 9.76
N MET A 215 -16.24 0.06 8.79
CA MET A 215 -16.38 -1.32 8.30
C MET A 215 -15.79 -2.35 9.26
N VAL A 216 -14.88 -1.92 10.14
CA VAL A 216 -14.06 -2.81 10.98
C VAL A 216 -14.59 -2.88 12.42
N LEU A 217 -15.53 -2.02 12.80
CA LEU A 217 -16.05 -1.89 14.18
C LEU A 217 -16.55 -3.20 14.78
N GLU A 218 -17.14 -4.06 13.98
CA GLU A 218 -17.73 -5.34 14.42
C GLU A 218 -16.70 -6.47 14.53
N TYR A 219 -15.47 -6.25 14.07
CA TYR A 219 -14.41 -7.25 14.19
C TYR A 219 -13.73 -7.21 15.56
N SER A 220 -13.40 -8.38 16.08
CA SER A 220 -12.74 -8.54 17.37
C SER A 220 -11.65 -9.61 17.34
N GLY A 221 -10.81 -9.64 18.37
CA GLY A 221 -9.78 -10.66 18.56
C GLY A 221 -8.85 -10.83 17.36
N ARG A 222 -8.60 -12.08 16.99
CA ARG A 222 -7.67 -12.42 15.89
C ARG A 222 -8.10 -11.91 14.51
N HIS A 223 -9.40 -11.76 14.25
CA HIS A 223 -9.89 -11.22 12.97
C HIS A 223 -9.51 -9.74 12.83
N LEU A 224 -9.68 -8.95 13.88
CA LEU A 224 -9.24 -7.56 13.94
C LEU A 224 -7.71 -7.46 13.79
N ALA A 225 -6.95 -8.35 14.44
CA ALA A 225 -5.49 -8.39 14.31
C ALA A 225 -5.04 -8.60 12.85
N LEU A 226 -5.71 -9.50 12.10
CA LEU A 226 -5.40 -9.73 10.69
C LEU A 226 -5.72 -8.50 9.83
N ILE A 227 -6.81 -7.79 10.11
CA ILE A 227 -7.18 -6.56 9.40
C ILE A 227 -6.15 -5.45 9.68
N ASP A 228 -5.74 -5.26 10.94
CA ASP A 228 -4.72 -4.27 11.32
C ASP A 228 -3.35 -4.59 10.67
N LEU A 229 -3.00 -5.88 10.63
CA LEU A 229 -1.78 -6.33 9.95
C LEU A 229 -1.87 -6.10 8.44
N THR A 230 -3.03 -6.36 7.83
CA THR A 230 -3.30 -6.08 6.42
C THR A 230 -3.17 -4.58 6.11
N ALA A 231 -3.72 -3.71 6.95
CA ALA A 231 -3.57 -2.26 6.79
C ALA A 231 -2.10 -1.81 6.87
N SER A 232 -1.31 -2.42 7.76
CA SER A 232 0.13 -2.17 7.86
C SER A 232 0.89 -2.68 6.63
N LEU A 233 0.54 -3.87 6.11
CA LEU A 233 1.09 -4.42 4.87
C LEU A 233 0.77 -3.57 3.65
N LYS A 234 -0.45 -3.07 3.54
CA LYS A 234 -0.89 -2.20 2.46
C LYS A 234 -0.09 -0.90 2.44
N LEU A 235 0.14 -0.29 3.60
CA LEU A 235 1.01 0.88 3.72
C LEU A 235 2.44 0.60 3.24
N LEU A 236 3.04 -0.48 3.72
CA LEU A 236 4.39 -0.88 3.31
C LEU A 236 4.44 -1.16 1.81
N LEU A 237 3.43 -1.83 1.25
CA LEU A 237 3.33 -2.14 -0.19
C LEU A 237 3.37 -0.85 -1.03
N TYR A 238 2.56 0.15 -0.72
CA TYR A 238 2.54 1.41 -1.47
C TYR A 238 3.86 2.17 -1.37
N VAL A 239 4.47 2.24 -0.18
CA VAL A 239 5.79 2.86 -0.01
C VAL A 239 6.86 2.09 -0.80
N SER A 240 6.81 0.74 -0.77
CA SER A 240 7.74 -0.11 -1.53
C SER A 240 7.54 0.02 -3.04
N LEU A 241 6.29 0.14 -3.50
CA LEU A 241 5.96 0.32 -4.91
C LEU A 241 6.54 1.66 -5.44
N ILE A 242 6.32 2.75 -4.70
CA ILE A 242 6.89 4.05 -5.02
C ILE A 242 8.42 3.98 -5.02
N ALA A 243 9.02 3.33 -4.02
CA ALA A 243 10.47 3.18 -3.92
C ALA A 243 11.05 2.30 -5.04
N CYS A 244 10.36 1.23 -5.44
CA CYS A 244 10.79 0.33 -6.52
C CYS A 244 10.76 1.02 -7.89
N ILE A 245 9.71 1.79 -8.17
CA ILE A 245 9.50 2.40 -9.49
C ILE A 245 10.28 3.72 -9.62
N PHE A 246 10.14 4.64 -8.66
CA PHE A 246 10.67 6.01 -8.81
C PHE A 246 12.04 6.21 -8.16
N VAL A 247 12.48 5.29 -7.30
CA VAL A 247 13.81 5.30 -6.65
C VAL A 247 14.44 3.89 -6.77
N PRO A 248 14.67 3.37 -8.00
CA PRO A 248 15.09 1.97 -8.21
C PRO A 248 16.54 1.68 -7.79
N TRP A 249 17.32 2.69 -7.42
CA TRP A 249 18.71 2.51 -7.02
C TRP A 249 18.85 1.63 -5.76
N GLY A 250 19.91 0.83 -5.70
CA GLY A 250 20.21 -0.04 -4.56
C GLY A 250 19.43 -1.36 -4.55
N LEU A 251 18.86 -1.78 -5.70
CA LEU A 251 18.36 -3.14 -5.88
C LEU A 251 19.48 -4.04 -6.32
N ALA A 252 19.68 -5.19 -5.67
CA ALA A 252 20.68 -6.16 -6.03
C ALA A 252 20.25 -6.96 -7.28
N PRO A 253 21.16 -7.22 -8.26
CA PRO A 253 20.87 -8.09 -9.39
C PRO A 253 20.77 -9.57 -8.96
N PRO A 254 20.21 -10.44 -9.81
CA PRO A 254 20.24 -11.88 -9.59
C PRO A 254 21.69 -12.38 -9.47
N GLY A 255 21.98 -13.24 -8.48
CA GLY A 255 23.32 -13.78 -8.25
C GLY A 255 24.30 -12.85 -7.50
N ALA A 256 23.79 -11.74 -6.95
CA ALA A 256 24.61 -10.82 -6.16
C ALA A 256 25.18 -11.46 -4.90
N ASP A 257 26.36 -11.01 -4.49
CA ASP A 257 27.06 -11.43 -3.27
C ASP A 257 26.28 -11.05 -2.01
N LEU A 258 26.60 -11.70 -0.90
CA LEU A 258 25.98 -11.43 0.40
C LEU A 258 26.14 -9.94 0.83
N PHE A 259 27.28 -9.33 0.53
CA PHE A 259 27.51 -7.91 0.82
C PHE A 259 26.60 -7.01 0.00
N ALA A 260 26.39 -7.31 -1.29
CA ALA A 260 25.47 -6.58 -2.15
C ALA A 260 24.01 -6.74 -1.69
N LEU A 261 23.62 -7.94 -1.23
CA LEU A 261 22.30 -8.16 -0.64
C LEU A 261 22.11 -7.38 0.66
N ALA A 262 23.13 -7.36 1.54
CA ALA A 262 23.06 -6.60 2.79
C ALA A 262 22.97 -5.08 2.54
N SER A 263 23.74 -4.55 1.58
CA SER A 263 23.69 -3.13 1.19
C SER A 263 22.34 -2.76 0.56
N ALA A 264 21.78 -3.64 -0.27
CA ALA A 264 20.46 -3.46 -0.87
C ALA A 264 19.33 -3.46 0.20
N LEU A 265 19.44 -4.34 1.19
CA LEU A 265 18.52 -4.38 2.31
C LEU A 265 18.61 -3.09 3.15
N ALA A 266 19.83 -2.61 3.44
CA ALA A 266 20.02 -1.34 4.15
C ALA A 266 19.45 -0.15 3.36
N ALA A 267 19.65 -0.12 2.04
CA ALA A 267 19.06 0.87 1.14
C ALA A 267 17.53 0.82 1.16
N TYR A 268 16.94 -0.39 1.15
CA TYR A 268 15.49 -0.56 1.23
C TYR A 268 14.93 -0.03 2.56
N VAL A 269 15.53 -0.38 3.69
CA VAL A 269 15.12 0.13 5.01
C VAL A 269 15.25 1.66 5.06
N GLY A 270 16.30 2.22 4.48
CA GLY A 270 16.47 3.67 4.34
C GLY A 270 15.35 4.33 3.54
N LYS A 271 14.97 3.74 2.41
CA LYS A 271 13.83 4.21 1.57
C LYS A 271 12.51 4.17 2.34
N LEU A 272 12.25 3.09 3.08
CA LEU A 272 11.06 2.98 3.94
C LEU A 272 11.06 4.06 5.04
N ALA A 273 12.19 4.32 5.66
CA ALA A 273 12.31 5.36 6.68
C ALA A 273 12.04 6.77 6.09
N ILE A 274 12.61 7.07 4.92
CA ILE A 274 12.37 8.33 4.21
C ILE A 274 10.89 8.45 3.81
N GLY A 275 10.32 7.42 3.19
CA GLY A 275 8.90 7.40 2.79
C GLY A 275 7.97 7.56 4.00
N GLY A 276 8.23 6.86 5.10
CA GLY A 276 7.47 6.99 6.35
C GLY A 276 7.62 8.37 6.99
N PHE A 277 8.80 8.97 6.94
CA PHE A 277 9.03 10.34 7.42
C PHE A 277 8.27 11.37 6.58
N LEU A 278 8.33 11.27 5.25
CA LEU A 278 7.61 12.16 4.33
C LEU A 278 6.11 12.04 4.52
N LEU A 279 5.60 10.82 4.71
CA LEU A 279 4.18 10.59 5.01
C LEU A 279 3.78 11.25 6.34
N ALA A 280 4.57 11.08 7.40
CA ALA A 280 4.29 11.71 8.68
C ALA A 280 4.33 13.25 8.61
N LEU A 281 5.27 13.80 7.84
CA LEU A 281 5.37 15.24 7.58
C LEU A 281 4.14 15.74 6.83
N PHE A 282 3.71 15.03 5.79
CA PHE A 282 2.51 15.35 5.02
C PHE A 282 1.25 15.31 5.90
N GLU A 283 1.06 14.25 6.69
CA GLU A 283 -0.08 14.12 7.61
C GLU A 283 -0.14 15.22 8.69
N THR A 284 1.00 15.78 9.07
CA THR A 284 1.06 16.88 10.06
C THR A 284 0.90 18.26 9.44
N SER A 285 1.16 18.38 8.14
CA SER A 285 1.10 19.67 7.42
C SER A 285 -0.27 19.96 6.84
N ILE A 286 -1.10 18.93 6.62
CA ILE A 286 -2.39 19.06 5.94
C ILE A 286 -3.53 18.76 6.92
N ALA A 287 -4.57 19.58 6.83
CA ALA A 287 -5.81 19.37 7.58
C ALA A 287 -6.69 18.31 6.88
N LYS A 288 -7.52 17.61 7.67
CA LYS A 288 -8.50 16.65 7.15
C LYS A 288 -9.48 17.35 6.20
N MET A 289 -9.74 16.72 5.07
CA MET A 289 -10.80 17.14 4.13
C MET A 289 -12.17 16.63 4.58
N ARG A 290 -13.21 17.30 4.10
CA ARG A 290 -14.57 16.79 4.20
C ARG A 290 -14.74 15.62 3.23
N VAL A 291 -15.49 14.59 3.62
CA VAL A 291 -15.72 13.37 2.81
C VAL A 291 -16.19 13.71 1.39
N PHE A 292 -17.03 14.73 1.24
CA PHE A 292 -17.56 15.19 -0.06
C PHE A 292 -16.48 15.73 -1.03
N ARG A 293 -15.28 16.08 -0.55
CA ARG A 293 -14.16 16.51 -1.39
C ARG A 293 -13.23 15.39 -1.81
N VAL A 294 -13.43 14.19 -1.28
CA VAL A 294 -12.62 13.02 -1.65
C VAL A 294 -12.76 12.69 -3.14
N PRO A 295 -13.94 12.74 -3.77
CA PRO A 295 -14.07 12.59 -5.22
C PRO A 295 -13.29 13.62 -6.03
N GLU A 296 -13.23 14.89 -5.58
CA GLU A 296 -12.44 15.93 -6.25
C GLU A 296 -10.94 15.61 -6.17
N PHE A 297 -10.46 15.16 -5.01
CA PHE A 297 -9.08 14.75 -4.81
C PHE A 297 -8.69 13.57 -5.70
N LEU A 298 -9.51 12.52 -5.75
CA LEU A 298 -9.26 11.36 -6.61
C LEU A 298 -9.50 11.66 -8.09
N GLY A 299 -10.45 12.51 -8.43
CA GLY A 299 -10.64 13.05 -9.76
C GLY A 299 -9.39 13.80 -10.25
N ALA A 300 -8.77 14.60 -9.39
CA ALA A 300 -7.49 15.25 -9.71
C ALA A 300 -6.37 14.21 -9.94
N ALA A 301 -6.30 13.14 -9.14
CA ALA A 301 -5.34 12.06 -9.36
C ALA A 301 -5.54 11.37 -10.72
N LEU A 302 -6.79 11.09 -11.10
CA LEU A 302 -7.14 10.54 -12.41
C LEU A 302 -6.75 11.48 -13.54
N MET A 303 -7.03 12.78 -13.42
CA MET A 303 -6.65 13.78 -14.42
C MET A 303 -5.14 13.91 -14.57
N LEU A 304 -4.37 13.85 -13.48
CA LEU A 304 -2.91 13.84 -13.52
C LEU A 304 -2.38 12.58 -14.22
N ALA A 305 -2.97 11.42 -13.95
CA ALA A 305 -2.59 10.18 -14.63
C ALA A 305 -2.90 10.22 -16.14
N LEU A 306 -4.07 10.74 -16.52
CA LEU A 306 -4.43 10.97 -17.93
C LEU A 306 -3.47 11.94 -18.61
N LEU A 307 -3.16 13.06 -17.96
CA LEU A 307 -2.21 14.04 -18.49
C LEU A 307 -0.82 13.44 -18.64
N ALA A 308 -0.36 12.62 -17.71
CA ALA A 308 0.90 11.89 -17.79
C ALA A 308 0.95 10.99 -19.04
N THR A 309 -0.15 10.27 -19.31
CA THR A 309 -0.28 9.41 -20.49
C THR A 309 -0.26 10.23 -21.79
N LEU A 310 -1.03 11.30 -21.86
CA LEU A 310 -1.09 12.17 -23.04
C LEU A 310 0.27 12.81 -23.34
N LEU A 311 0.95 13.32 -22.32
CA LEU A 311 2.29 13.90 -22.49
C LEU A 311 3.32 12.85 -22.95
N ARG A 312 3.15 11.58 -22.60
CA ARG A 312 3.99 10.52 -23.12
C ARG A 312 3.81 10.36 -24.64
N PHE A 313 2.56 10.30 -25.13
CA PHE A 313 2.28 10.21 -26.55
C PHE A 313 2.79 11.44 -27.33
N VAL A 314 2.56 12.64 -26.81
CA VAL A 314 3.05 13.87 -27.45
C VAL A 314 4.58 13.89 -27.53
N SER A 315 5.29 13.45 -26.46
CA SER A 315 6.76 13.42 -26.46
C SER A 315 7.38 12.35 -27.36
N GLU A 316 6.63 11.38 -27.85
CA GLU A 316 7.08 10.39 -28.85
C GLU A 316 6.86 10.85 -30.30
N SER A 317 5.93 11.79 -30.49
CA SER A 317 5.61 12.32 -31.84
C SER A 317 6.53 13.46 -32.26
N PHE A 318 7.37 13.97 -31.36
CA PHE A 318 8.43 14.95 -31.61
C PHE A 318 9.81 14.36 -31.35
#